data_76799443670d39e49595331e044d3486
#
_entry.id   76799443670d39e49595331e044d3486
#
_cell.length_a   1.000
_cell.length_b   1.000
_cell.length_c   1.000
_cell.angle_alpha   90.00
_cell.angle_beta   90.00
_cell.angle_gamma   90.00
#
_symmetry.space_group_name_H-M   'P 1'
#
loop_
_entity.id
_entity.type
_entity.pdbx_description
1 polymer ?
#
loop_
_entity_poly.entity_id
_entity_poly.type
_entity_poly.pdbx_seq_one_letter_code
_entity_poly.pdbx_strand_id
1 'polypeptide(L)'
;MLRRQSSSLKHVGELSASLADLGTFLPLVLGVLIVTQMDPVGVLFGFGIFALVTGGLYRRPIPVQPMKAVAAMGIAGMLSADAMVATTVVMGCVLLVLSLSDVITRIRRFIPNSIMHGLKLSLVVSLIVVTHSRLEWQWMDVGLLLIGLIALQRTPLKSLSALFMIVIGMWLWMPLERVSVGFDPSLPTLIWPSLESFLIAMRDATLPQLILTITNALILTAVIAHAYYPEDQPRVTEQRLARSSG
;
A
#
# COMPACT_ATOMS: atom_id res chain seq x y z
N MET A 1 21.93 -18.52 18.28
CA MET A 1 20.94 -19.36 18.98
C MET A 1 19.54 -18.89 18.62
N LEU A 2 18.97 -19.35 17.52
CA LEU A 2 17.58 -19.05 17.13
C LEU A 2 16.67 -19.99 17.91
N ARG A 3 16.00 -19.46 18.93
CA ARG A 3 14.98 -20.15 19.73
C ARG A 3 13.93 -20.71 18.79
N ARG A 4 13.72 -22.03 18.78
CA ARG A 4 12.56 -22.70 18.13
C ARG A 4 11.27 -22.09 18.72
N GLN A 5 10.70 -21.11 18.04
CA GLN A 5 9.35 -20.67 18.35
C GLN A 5 8.40 -21.81 17.99
N SER A 6 7.39 -22.05 18.82
CA SER A 6 6.37 -23.07 18.56
C SER A 6 5.68 -22.76 17.22
N SER A 7 5.30 -23.78 16.46
CA SER A 7 4.72 -23.63 15.12
C SER A 7 3.50 -22.72 15.12
N SER A 8 2.66 -22.75 16.15
CA SER A 8 1.49 -21.86 16.30
C SER A 8 1.86 -20.39 16.41
N LEU A 9 2.94 -20.04 17.14
CA LEU A 9 3.39 -18.63 17.23
C LEU A 9 3.95 -18.11 15.91
N LYS A 10 4.51 -18.99 15.07
CA LYS A 10 4.95 -18.61 13.72
C LYS A 10 3.75 -18.25 12.82
N HIS A 11 2.71 -19.08 12.79
CA HIS A 11 1.52 -18.82 11.98
C HIS A 11 0.78 -17.55 12.43
N VAL A 12 0.67 -17.30 13.74
CA VAL A 12 0.09 -16.05 14.26
C VAL A 12 0.96 -14.85 13.89
N GLY A 13 2.27 -15.00 13.93
CA GLY A 13 3.21 -13.96 13.50
C GLY A 13 3.10 -13.65 12.00
N GLU A 14 2.97 -14.67 11.15
CA GLU A 14 2.77 -14.52 9.70
C GLU A 14 1.44 -13.85 9.37
N LEU A 15 0.35 -14.26 10.05
CA LEU A 15 -0.96 -13.62 9.91
C LEU A 15 -0.92 -12.14 10.34
N SER A 16 -0.30 -11.84 11.47
CA SER A 16 -0.13 -10.47 11.93
C SER A 16 0.72 -9.63 10.98
N ALA A 17 1.79 -10.21 10.42
CA ALA A 17 2.62 -9.52 9.44
C ALA A 17 1.86 -9.22 8.15
N SER A 18 0.98 -10.12 7.69
CA SER A 18 0.12 -9.89 6.52
C SER A 18 -0.91 -8.79 6.76
N LEU A 19 -1.40 -8.67 8.00
CA LEU A 19 -2.34 -7.61 8.40
C LEU A 19 -1.66 -6.29 8.74
N ALA A 20 -0.35 -6.29 9.02
CA ALA A 20 0.40 -5.08 9.36
C ALA A 20 0.38 -4.03 8.22
N ASP A 21 0.30 -4.49 6.98
CA ASP A 21 0.23 -3.64 5.80
C ASP A 21 -1.09 -2.85 5.71
N LEU A 22 -2.16 -3.34 6.34
CA LEU A 22 -3.45 -2.65 6.44
C LEU A 22 -3.30 -1.29 7.14
N GLY A 23 -2.34 -1.12 8.04
CA GLY A 23 -2.06 0.14 8.71
C GLY A 23 -1.64 1.28 7.77
N THR A 24 -1.06 0.96 6.60
CA THR A 24 -0.75 1.93 5.54
C THR A 24 -1.77 1.89 4.41
N PHE A 25 -2.31 0.73 4.11
CA PHE A 25 -3.28 0.51 3.05
C PHE A 25 -4.60 1.24 3.34
N LEU A 26 -5.23 0.96 4.49
CA LEU A 26 -6.55 1.48 4.82
C LEU A 26 -6.62 3.01 4.84
N PRO A 27 -5.73 3.75 5.52
CA PRO A 27 -5.80 5.21 5.53
C PRO A 27 -5.68 5.83 4.13
N LEU A 28 -4.81 5.27 3.27
CA LEU A 28 -4.64 5.75 1.92
C LEU A 28 -5.86 5.47 1.04
N VAL A 29 -6.37 4.23 1.08
CA VAL A 29 -7.54 3.84 0.28
C VAL A 29 -8.78 4.60 0.73
N LEU A 30 -9.06 4.64 2.05
CA LEU A 30 -10.20 5.38 2.59
C LEU A 30 -10.10 6.88 2.29
N GLY A 31 -8.90 7.47 2.43
CA GLY A 31 -8.66 8.87 2.08
C GLY A 31 -8.99 9.18 0.63
N VAL A 32 -8.53 8.31 -0.29
CA VAL A 32 -8.86 8.43 -1.72
C VAL A 32 -10.36 8.31 -1.95
N LEU A 33 -11.00 7.26 -1.44
CA LEU A 33 -12.43 7.01 -1.63
C LEU A 33 -13.30 8.18 -1.13
N ILE A 34 -12.95 8.76 0.03
CA ILE A 34 -13.69 9.89 0.61
C ILE A 34 -13.57 11.16 -0.26
N VAL A 35 -12.37 11.44 -0.79
CA VAL A 35 -12.13 12.68 -1.54
C VAL A 35 -12.58 12.54 -3.00
N THR A 36 -12.25 11.42 -3.65
CA THR A 36 -12.51 11.24 -5.09
C THR A 36 -13.87 10.65 -5.40
N GLN A 37 -14.60 10.17 -4.37
CA GLN A 37 -15.92 9.52 -4.51
C GLN A 37 -15.91 8.33 -5.48
N MET A 38 -14.76 7.64 -5.59
CA MET A 38 -14.67 6.39 -6.36
C MET A 38 -15.51 5.30 -5.71
N ASP A 39 -15.98 4.34 -6.53
CA ASP A 39 -16.72 3.18 -6.05
C ASP A 39 -15.86 2.31 -5.11
N PRO A 40 -16.23 2.21 -3.82
CA PRO A 40 -15.45 1.41 -2.86
C PRO A 40 -15.42 -0.07 -3.22
N VAL A 41 -16.50 -0.59 -3.80
CA VAL A 41 -16.61 -2.01 -4.18
C VAL A 41 -15.61 -2.31 -5.29
N GLY A 42 -15.58 -1.49 -6.33
CA GLY A 42 -14.65 -1.64 -7.44
C GLY A 42 -13.19 -1.58 -7.00
N VAL A 43 -12.84 -0.59 -6.17
CA VAL A 43 -11.48 -0.39 -5.68
C VAL A 43 -11.02 -1.58 -4.81
N LEU A 44 -11.81 -1.97 -3.81
CA LEU A 44 -11.45 -3.07 -2.89
C LEU A 44 -11.44 -4.42 -3.60
N PHE A 45 -12.38 -4.66 -4.52
CA PHE A 45 -12.42 -5.86 -5.34
C PHE A 45 -11.18 -5.99 -6.23
N GLY A 46 -10.77 -4.89 -6.88
CA GLY A 46 -9.54 -4.83 -7.67
C GLY A 46 -8.29 -5.19 -6.85
N PHE A 47 -8.13 -4.60 -5.67
CA PHE A 47 -7.04 -4.96 -4.76
C PHE A 47 -7.09 -6.42 -4.32
N GLY A 48 -8.29 -6.94 -4.02
CA GLY A 48 -8.50 -8.33 -3.63
C GLY A 48 -8.08 -9.31 -4.74
N ILE A 49 -8.53 -9.10 -5.97
CA ILE A 49 -8.14 -9.91 -7.12
C ILE A 49 -6.63 -9.85 -7.33
N PHE A 50 -6.05 -8.64 -7.31
CA PHE A 50 -4.61 -8.49 -7.52
C PHE A 50 -3.78 -9.18 -6.44
N ALA A 51 -4.22 -9.13 -5.18
CA ALA A 51 -3.58 -9.86 -4.08
C ALA A 51 -3.66 -11.38 -4.27
N LEU A 52 -4.81 -11.90 -4.71
CA LEU A 52 -4.98 -13.33 -4.99
C LEU A 52 -4.11 -13.80 -6.16
N VAL A 53 -4.07 -13.01 -7.25
CA VAL A 53 -3.25 -13.32 -8.43
C VAL A 53 -1.76 -13.32 -8.08
N THR A 54 -1.28 -12.29 -7.40
CA THR A 54 0.14 -12.20 -7.00
C THR A 54 0.51 -13.27 -5.98
N GLY A 55 -0.35 -13.52 -4.99
CA GLY A 55 -0.16 -14.61 -4.02
C GLY A 55 -0.08 -15.98 -4.68
N GLY A 56 -0.95 -16.26 -5.65
CA GLY A 56 -0.95 -17.49 -6.45
C GLY A 56 0.28 -17.62 -7.34
N LEU A 57 0.67 -16.54 -8.00
CA LEU A 57 1.80 -16.48 -8.94
C LEU A 57 3.15 -16.71 -8.23
N TYR A 58 3.36 -16.02 -7.14
CA TYR A 58 4.63 -16.10 -6.39
C TYR A 58 4.64 -17.19 -5.32
N ARG A 59 3.46 -17.64 -4.88
CA ARG A 59 3.28 -18.54 -3.73
C ARG A 59 3.95 -18.03 -2.46
N ARG A 60 4.02 -16.71 -2.32
CA ARG A 60 4.61 -15.97 -1.21
C ARG A 60 3.76 -14.73 -0.93
N PRO A 61 3.75 -14.22 0.29
CA PRO A 61 3.05 -12.98 0.63
C PRO A 61 3.77 -11.79 -0.02
N ILE A 62 3.33 -11.42 -1.22
CA ILE A 62 3.80 -10.19 -1.89
C ILE A 62 2.83 -9.09 -1.50
N PRO A 63 3.31 -7.98 -0.90
CA PRO A 63 2.45 -6.88 -0.49
C PRO A 63 1.85 -6.19 -1.71
N VAL A 64 0.52 -6.04 -1.72
CA VAL A 64 -0.22 -5.27 -2.70
C VAL A 64 -0.65 -3.97 -2.04
N GLN A 65 -0.06 -2.87 -2.48
CA GLN A 65 -0.28 -1.55 -1.89
C GLN A 65 -0.78 -0.55 -2.93
N PRO A 66 -1.59 0.44 -2.53
CA PRO A 66 -1.98 1.52 -3.42
C PRO A 66 -0.75 2.32 -3.87
N MET A 67 -0.85 2.92 -5.04
CA MET A 67 0.15 3.84 -5.57
C MET A 67 0.24 5.10 -4.70
N LYS A 68 1.27 5.15 -3.84
CA LYS A 68 1.34 6.11 -2.73
C LYS A 68 1.38 7.57 -3.18
N ALA A 69 2.12 7.89 -4.25
CA ALA A 69 2.15 9.25 -4.78
C ALA A 69 0.79 9.64 -5.38
N VAL A 70 0.19 8.75 -6.17
CA VAL A 70 -1.13 8.96 -6.77
C VAL A 70 -2.20 9.11 -5.69
N ALA A 71 -2.20 8.23 -4.68
CA ALA A 71 -3.12 8.32 -3.55
C ALA A 71 -2.97 9.64 -2.79
N ALA A 72 -1.74 10.07 -2.49
CA ALA A 72 -1.48 11.33 -1.82
C ALA A 72 -1.99 12.53 -2.65
N MET A 73 -1.76 12.54 -3.96
CA MET A 73 -2.24 13.59 -4.86
C MET A 73 -3.77 13.59 -4.99
N GLY A 74 -4.41 12.41 -5.02
CA GLY A 74 -5.87 12.27 -4.99
C GLY A 74 -6.47 12.81 -3.69
N ILE A 75 -5.89 12.46 -2.53
CA ILE A 75 -6.32 12.97 -1.22
C ILE A 75 -6.13 14.48 -1.11
N ALA A 76 -5.07 15.03 -1.70
CA ALA A 76 -4.83 16.47 -1.78
C ALA A 76 -5.76 17.21 -2.76
N GLY A 77 -6.63 16.50 -3.49
CA GLY A 77 -7.51 17.09 -4.50
C GLY A 77 -6.82 17.53 -5.78
N MET A 78 -5.57 17.08 -5.98
CA MET A 78 -4.78 17.42 -7.18
C MET A 78 -5.06 16.51 -8.37
N LEU A 79 -5.61 15.32 -8.12
CA LEU A 79 -6.01 14.35 -9.15
C LEU A 79 -7.47 13.96 -8.99
N SER A 80 -8.21 13.99 -10.11
CA SER A 80 -9.57 13.43 -10.18
C SER A 80 -9.52 11.89 -10.20
N ALA A 81 -10.68 11.26 -9.95
CA ALA A 81 -10.82 9.80 -10.05
C ALA A 81 -10.38 9.30 -11.43
N ASP A 82 -10.81 9.95 -12.51
CA ASP A 82 -10.44 9.60 -13.88
C ASP A 82 -8.92 9.68 -14.12
N ALA A 83 -8.27 10.74 -13.63
CA ALA A 83 -6.83 10.91 -13.76
C ALA A 83 -6.05 9.85 -12.96
N MET A 84 -6.58 9.41 -11.81
CA MET A 84 -6.00 8.30 -11.04
C MET A 84 -6.10 6.97 -11.80
N VAL A 85 -7.26 6.68 -12.41
CA VAL A 85 -7.43 5.48 -13.25
C VAL A 85 -6.52 5.56 -14.47
N ALA A 86 -6.46 6.71 -15.16
CA ALA A 86 -5.54 6.93 -16.27
C ALA A 86 -4.07 6.68 -15.86
N THR A 87 -3.67 7.19 -14.68
CA THR A 87 -2.30 6.95 -14.15
C THR A 87 -2.02 5.47 -13.94
N THR A 88 -3.00 4.70 -13.46
CA THR A 88 -2.87 3.24 -13.29
C THR A 88 -2.62 2.55 -14.61
N VAL A 89 -3.38 2.89 -15.65
CA VAL A 89 -3.20 2.33 -16.99
C VAL A 89 -1.83 2.71 -17.58
N VAL A 90 -1.43 3.97 -17.50
CA VAL A 90 -0.13 4.44 -17.98
C VAL A 90 1.00 3.74 -17.23
N MET A 91 0.91 3.63 -15.90
CA MET A 91 1.89 2.92 -15.09
C MET A 91 2.00 1.45 -15.47
N GLY A 92 0.87 0.78 -15.68
CA GLY A 92 0.83 -0.60 -16.14
C GLY A 92 1.58 -0.77 -17.46
N CYS A 93 1.28 0.04 -18.46
CA CYS A 93 1.98 0.02 -19.75
C CYS A 93 3.48 0.30 -19.60
N VAL A 94 3.86 1.30 -18.81
CA VAL A 94 5.28 1.63 -18.58
C VAL A 94 6.02 0.47 -17.90
N LEU A 95 5.43 -0.14 -16.88
CA LEU A 95 6.04 -1.27 -16.16
C LEU A 95 6.18 -2.49 -17.08
N LEU A 96 5.18 -2.79 -17.91
CA LEU A 96 5.27 -3.86 -18.91
C LEU A 96 6.43 -3.63 -19.88
N VAL A 97 6.55 -2.44 -20.46
CA VAL A 97 7.66 -2.08 -21.35
C VAL A 97 9.00 -2.19 -20.64
N LEU A 98 9.12 -1.66 -19.42
CA LEU A 98 10.33 -1.75 -18.63
C LEU A 98 10.69 -3.21 -18.25
N SER A 99 9.70 -4.07 -18.06
CA SER A 99 9.91 -5.49 -17.72
C SER A 99 10.52 -6.30 -18.85
N LEU A 100 10.40 -5.82 -20.10
CA LEU A 100 10.97 -6.47 -21.30
C LEU A 100 12.44 -6.12 -21.52
N SER A 101 12.97 -5.17 -20.77
CA SER A 101 14.34 -4.66 -20.90
C SER A 101 15.09 -4.69 -19.57
N ASP A 102 16.41 -4.68 -19.60
CA ASP A 102 17.26 -4.63 -18.40
C ASP A 102 17.33 -3.22 -17.78
N VAL A 103 16.44 -2.32 -18.18
CA VAL A 103 16.42 -0.93 -17.74
C VAL A 103 16.18 -0.84 -16.23
N ILE A 104 15.29 -1.67 -15.67
CA ILE A 104 15.01 -1.66 -14.23
C ILE A 104 16.29 -1.93 -13.42
N THR A 105 17.06 -2.94 -13.84
CA THR A 105 18.32 -3.30 -13.18
C THR A 105 19.36 -2.17 -13.30
N ARG A 106 19.36 -1.43 -14.40
CA ARG A 106 20.23 -0.27 -14.60
C ARG A 106 19.78 0.91 -13.75
N ILE A 107 18.48 1.24 -13.74
CA ILE A 107 17.90 2.34 -12.94
C ILE A 107 18.22 2.14 -11.46
N ARG A 108 18.17 0.92 -10.94
CA ARG A 108 18.53 0.60 -9.56
C ARG A 108 19.89 1.18 -9.14
N ARG A 109 20.87 1.21 -10.05
CA ARG A 109 22.22 1.72 -9.78
C ARG A 109 22.27 3.25 -9.64
N PHE A 110 21.29 3.96 -10.22
CA PHE A 110 21.23 5.41 -10.23
C PHE A 110 20.34 6.00 -9.13
N ILE A 111 19.54 5.18 -8.43
CA ILE A 111 18.67 5.66 -7.35
C ILE A 111 19.45 5.64 -6.03
N PRO A 112 19.88 6.80 -5.52
CA PRO A 112 20.56 6.86 -4.23
C PRO A 112 19.57 6.63 -3.08
N ASN A 113 20.04 6.02 -2.00
CA ASN A 113 19.24 5.73 -0.81
C ASN A 113 18.60 7.00 -0.21
N SER A 114 19.22 8.17 -0.39
CA SER A 114 18.70 9.46 0.07
C SER A 114 17.34 9.80 -0.56
N ILE A 115 17.14 9.52 -1.85
CA ILE A 115 15.85 9.71 -2.52
C ILE A 115 14.78 8.82 -1.89
N MET A 116 15.12 7.55 -1.61
CA MET A 116 14.19 6.62 -0.96
C MET A 116 13.77 7.09 0.43
N HIS A 117 14.71 7.63 1.21
CA HIS A 117 14.40 8.18 2.54
C HIS A 117 13.55 9.45 2.44
N GLY A 118 13.85 10.33 1.49
CA GLY A 118 13.07 11.55 1.24
C GLY A 118 11.62 11.24 0.86
N LEU A 119 11.40 10.27 -0.04
CA LEU A 119 10.06 9.85 -0.44
C LEU A 119 9.27 9.21 0.71
N LYS A 120 9.91 8.39 1.55
CA LYS A 120 9.28 7.83 2.76
C LYS A 120 8.91 8.93 3.75
N LEU A 121 9.80 9.89 3.96
CA LEU A 121 9.55 11.01 4.86
C LEU A 121 8.39 11.88 4.36
N SER A 122 8.36 12.22 3.07
CA SER A 122 7.27 13.00 2.48
C SER A 122 5.91 12.29 2.63
N LEU A 123 5.88 10.97 2.46
CA LEU A 123 4.67 10.18 2.69
C LEU A 123 4.21 10.25 4.15
N VAL A 124 5.14 10.10 5.11
CA VAL A 124 4.81 10.20 6.53
C VAL A 124 4.26 11.59 6.86
N VAL A 125 4.90 12.65 6.39
CA VAL A 125 4.43 14.03 6.58
C VAL A 125 3.05 14.23 5.97
N SER A 126 2.82 13.76 4.74
CA SER A 126 1.50 13.84 4.09
C SER A 126 0.42 13.12 4.89
N LEU A 127 0.71 11.92 5.40
CA LEU A 127 -0.24 11.18 6.24
C LEU A 127 -0.53 11.91 7.56
N ILE A 128 0.48 12.51 8.19
CA ILE A 128 0.30 13.30 9.42
C ILE A 128 -0.60 14.50 9.13
N VAL A 129 -0.35 15.24 8.05
CA VAL A 129 -1.17 16.42 7.67
C VAL A 129 -2.62 16.01 7.42
N VAL A 130 -2.85 14.96 6.65
CA VAL A 130 -4.21 14.45 6.38
C VAL A 130 -4.88 13.96 7.67
N THR A 131 -4.17 13.24 8.52
CA THR A 131 -4.70 12.77 9.80
C THR A 131 -5.03 13.94 10.71
N HIS A 132 -4.14 14.94 10.80
CA HIS A 132 -4.36 16.14 11.61
C HIS A 132 -5.63 16.90 11.19
N SER A 133 -5.88 17.05 9.91
CA SER A 133 -7.08 17.74 9.40
C SER A 133 -8.39 16.97 9.66
N ARG A 134 -8.33 15.69 9.97
CA ARG A 134 -9.48 14.82 10.25
C ARG A 134 -9.71 14.53 11.72
N LEU A 135 -8.66 14.69 12.58
CA LEU A 135 -8.74 14.51 14.02
C LEU A 135 -9.30 15.77 14.67
N GLU A 136 -10.61 15.84 14.83
CA GLU A 136 -11.29 16.88 15.58
C GLU A 136 -10.90 16.80 17.07
N TRP A 137 -9.75 17.41 17.44
CA TRP A 137 -9.31 17.66 18.84
C TRP A 137 -9.15 16.43 19.76
N GLN A 138 -9.04 15.22 19.24
CA GLN A 138 -8.88 13.99 20.02
C GLN A 138 -7.41 13.65 20.31
N TRP A 139 -6.60 14.65 20.61
CA TRP A 139 -5.16 14.50 20.86
C TRP A 139 -4.84 13.55 22.01
N MET A 140 -5.74 13.48 23.00
CA MET A 140 -5.57 12.61 24.17
C MET A 140 -5.65 11.14 23.76
N ASP A 141 -6.58 10.79 22.89
CA ASP A 141 -6.74 9.43 22.38
C ASP A 141 -5.55 9.03 21.49
N VAL A 142 -5.08 9.95 20.63
CA VAL A 142 -3.86 9.74 19.84
C VAL A 142 -2.65 9.52 20.73
N GLY A 143 -2.51 10.32 21.79
CA GLY A 143 -1.44 10.17 22.78
C GLY A 143 -1.48 8.81 23.48
N LEU A 144 -2.66 8.36 23.92
CA LEU A 144 -2.86 7.05 24.52
C LEU A 144 -2.54 5.91 23.56
N LEU A 145 -2.96 6.02 22.30
CA LEU A 145 -2.63 5.04 21.27
C LEU A 145 -1.13 4.96 21.01
N LEU A 146 -0.43 6.09 20.92
CA LEU A 146 1.02 6.13 20.75
C LEU A 146 1.75 5.49 21.93
N ILE A 147 1.33 5.80 23.16
CA ILE A 147 1.88 5.17 24.37
C ILE A 147 1.62 3.66 24.34
N GLY A 148 0.40 3.23 23.99
CA GLY A 148 0.04 1.83 23.83
C GLY A 148 0.90 1.13 22.78
N LEU A 149 1.14 1.77 21.63
CA LEU A 149 2.01 1.26 20.59
C LEU A 149 3.45 1.07 21.08
N ILE A 150 4.01 2.09 21.73
CA ILE A 150 5.39 2.04 22.27
C ILE A 150 5.50 0.95 23.34
N ALA A 151 4.52 0.82 24.21
CA ALA A 151 4.47 -0.22 25.22
C ALA A 151 4.43 -1.61 24.58
N LEU A 152 3.57 -1.80 23.57
CA LEU A 152 3.41 -3.07 22.86
C LEU A 152 4.68 -3.49 22.09
N GLN A 153 5.42 -2.53 21.53
CA GLN A 153 6.70 -2.79 20.87
C GLN A 153 7.78 -3.36 21.79
N ARG A 154 7.64 -3.15 23.11
CA ARG A 154 8.56 -3.68 24.14
C ARG A 154 8.15 -5.08 24.65
N THR A 155 7.02 -5.59 24.20
CA THR A 155 6.50 -6.90 24.59
C THR A 155 6.79 -7.98 23.52
N PRO A 156 6.66 -9.26 23.85
CA PRO A 156 6.71 -10.33 22.83
C PRO A 156 5.57 -10.24 21.79
N LEU A 157 4.55 -9.44 22.06
CA LEU A 157 3.39 -9.22 21.18
C LEU A 157 3.63 -8.12 20.12
N LYS A 158 4.84 -7.59 19.98
CA LYS A 158 5.20 -6.56 18.99
C LYS A 158 4.77 -6.91 17.55
N SER A 159 4.71 -8.19 17.18
CA SER A 159 4.23 -8.63 15.87
C SER A 159 2.73 -8.45 15.67
N LEU A 160 1.95 -8.29 16.74
CA LEU A 160 0.50 -8.03 16.72
C LEU A 160 0.15 -6.55 16.82
N SER A 161 1.15 -5.66 16.93
CA SER A 161 0.94 -4.24 17.22
C SER A 161 0.07 -3.53 16.17
N ALA A 162 0.25 -3.83 14.89
CA ALA A 162 -0.55 -3.23 13.83
C ALA A 162 -2.04 -3.65 13.92
N LEU A 163 -2.29 -4.94 14.10
CA LEU A 163 -3.65 -5.46 14.28
C LEU A 163 -4.32 -4.85 15.51
N PHE A 164 -3.58 -4.80 16.62
CA PHE A 164 -4.08 -4.23 17.88
C PHE A 164 -4.45 -2.75 17.73
N MET A 165 -3.61 -1.97 17.04
CA MET A 165 -3.88 -0.55 16.78
C MET A 165 -5.10 -0.34 15.88
N ILE A 166 -5.29 -1.19 14.86
CA ILE A 166 -6.48 -1.12 14.00
C ILE A 166 -7.74 -1.43 14.82
N VAL A 167 -7.73 -2.50 15.61
CA VAL A 167 -8.89 -2.92 16.41
C VAL A 167 -9.24 -1.86 17.47
N ILE A 168 -8.26 -1.33 18.19
CA ILE A 168 -8.49 -0.29 19.17
C ILE A 168 -8.95 1.01 18.51
N GLY A 169 -8.33 1.41 17.40
CA GLY A 169 -8.74 2.59 16.66
C GLY A 169 -10.18 2.47 16.15
N MET A 170 -10.57 1.30 15.63
CA MET A 170 -11.96 1.05 15.27
C MET A 170 -12.89 1.13 16.47
N TRP A 171 -12.52 0.52 17.60
CA TRP A 171 -13.34 0.53 18.81
C TRP A 171 -13.52 1.92 19.40
N LEU A 172 -12.49 2.77 19.38
CA LEU A 172 -12.55 4.13 19.93
C LEU A 172 -13.33 5.11 19.06
N TRP A 173 -13.20 5.00 17.73
CA TRP A 173 -13.74 6.02 16.79
C TRP A 173 -14.85 5.54 15.88
N MET A 174 -15.18 4.26 15.89
CA MET A 174 -16.27 3.72 15.10
C MET A 174 -17.55 3.72 15.94
N PRO A 175 -18.51 4.61 15.68
CA PRO A 175 -19.80 4.55 16.37
C PRO A 175 -20.51 3.26 15.95
N LEU A 176 -20.51 2.26 16.82
CA LEU A 176 -21.12 0.93 16.61
C LEU A 176 -22.60 1.02 16.18
N GLU A 177 -23.27 2.09 16.59
CA GLU A 177 -24.68 2.34 16.25
C GLU A 177 -24.91 2.72 14.77
N ARG A 178 -23.86 3.11 14.03
CA ARG A 178 -23.96 3.55 12.63
C ARG A 178 -23.43 2.53 11.62
N VAL A 179 -22.92 1.39 12.08
CA VAL A 179 -22.43 0.34 11.18
C VAL A 179 -23.61 -0.58 10.85
N SER A 180 -24.43 -0.16 9.91
CA SER A 180 -25.28 -1.11 9.20
C SER A 180 -24.38 -1.89 8.22
N VAL A 181 -23.98 -3.09 8.57
CA VAL A 181 -23.34 -4.01 7.64
C VAL A 181 -24.43 -4.49 6.68
N GLY A 182 -24.78 -3.66 5.71
CA GLY A 182 -25.60 -4.06 4.57
C GLY A 182 -24.68 -4.79 3.59
N PHE A 183 -24.98 -6.05 3.30
CA PHE A 183 -24.37 -6.71 2.15
C PHE A 183 -25.12 -6.18 0.90
N ASP A 184 -24.53 -5.21 0.24
CA ASP A 184 -25.00 -4.73 -1.06
C ASP A 184 -24.12 -5.38 -2.14
N PRO A 185 -24.64 -6.37 -2.89
CA PRO A 185 -23.93 -7.04 -3.96
C PRO A 185 -23.86 -6.20 -5.25
N SER A 186 -23.58 -4.91 -5.15
CA SER A 186 -23.40 -4.06 -6.32
C SER A 186 -22.21 -4.54 -7.16
N LEU A 187 -22.36 -4.49 -8.48
CA LEU A 187 -21.24 -4.76 -9.38
C LEU A 187 -20.30 -3.57 -9.42
N PRO A 188 -18.97 -3.82 -9.52
CA PRO A 188 -17.99 -2.74 -9.64
C PRO A 188 -18.29 -1.83 -10.83
N THR A 189 -18.30 -0.53 -10.63
CA THR A 189 -18.44 0.44 -11.69
C THR A 189 -17.12 0.64 -12.43
N LEU A 190 -17.14 0.47 -13.75
CA LEU A 190 -15.97 0.68 -14.58
C LEU A 190 -15.89 2.16 -15.00
N ILE A 191 -14.81 2.82 -14.57
CA ILE A 191 -14.50 4.19 -15.00
C ILE A 191 -13.61 4.10 -16.26
N TRP A 192 -14.02 4.78 -17.33
CA TRP A 192 -13.23 4.91 -18.55
C TRP A 192 -12.61 6.30 -18.62
N PRO A 193 -11.29 6.45 -18.47
CA PRO A 193 -10.65 7.76 -18.43
C PRO A 193 -10.74 8.51 -19.76
N SER A 194 -10.90 9.83 -19.70
CA SER A 194 -10.84 10.71 -20.85
C SER A 194 -9.40 10.90 -21.35
N LEU A 195 -9.24 11.36 -22.61
CA LEU A 195 -7.92 11.68 -23.15
C LEU A 195 -7.21 12.78 -22.33
N GLU A 196 -7.93 13.76 -21.83
CA GLU A 196 -7.40 14.80 -20.96
C GLU A 196 -6.84 14.21 -19.66
N SER A 197 -7.55 13.23 -19.07
CA SER A 197 -7.09 12.51 -17.87
C SER A 197 -5.78 11.76 -18.11
N PHE A 198 -5.57 11.19 -19.29
CA PHE A 198 -4.29 10.58 -19.67
C PHE A 198 -3.15 11.60 -19.76
N LEU A 199 -3.41 12.79 -20.30
CA LEU A 199 -2.41 13.86 -20.39
C LEU A 199 -2.01 14.36 -18.99
N ILE A 200 -2.99 14.56 -18.10
CA ILE A 200 -2.74 14.91 -16.69
C ILE A 200 -1.94 13.80 -15.99
N ALA A 201 -2.33 12.54 -16.17
CA ALA A 201 -1.64 11.40 -15.61
C ALA A 201 -0.16 11.35 -16.01
N MET A 202 0.13 11.51 -17.30
CA MET A 202 1.50 11.48 -17.81
C MET A 202 2.33 12.66 -17.31
N ARG A 203 1.75 13.86 -17.26
CA ARG A 203 2.46 15.07 -16.87
C ARG A 203 2.75 15.12 -15.36
N ASP A 204 1.77 14.82 -14.53
CA ASP A 204 1.81 15.18 -13.12
C ASP A 204 2.05 13.96 -12.19
N ALA A 205 1.50 12.78 -12.52
CA ALA A 205 1.46 11.66 -11.61
C ALA A 205 2.41 10.49 -11.95
N THR A 206 2.65 10.25 -13.23
CA THR A 206 3.37 9.05 -13.68
C THR A 206 4.83 9.04 -13.19
N LEU A 207 5.55 10.16 -13.34
CA LEU A 207 6.98 10.19 -13.00
C LEU A 207 7.25 10.00 -11.50
N PRO A 208 6.62 10.76 -10.57
CA PRO A 208 6.84 10.55 -9.14
C PRO A 208 6.40 9.16 -8.69
N GLN A 209 5.29 8.63 -9.24
CA GLN A 209 4.85 7.29 -8.91
C GLN A 209 5.79 6.21 -9.46
N LEU A 210 6.33 6.38 -10.66
CA LEU A 210 7.25 5.41 -11.27
C LEU A 210 8.51 5.23 -10.42
N ILE A 211 9.09 6.32 -9.91
CA ILE A 211 10.25 6.27 -9.02
C ILE A 211 9.90 5.47 -7.75
N LEU A 212 8.75 5.75 -7.13
CA LEU A 212 8.28 5.01 -5.95
C LEU A 212 8.02 3.54 -6.24
N THR A 213 7.42 3.23 -7.38
CA THR A 213 7.12 1.85 -7.78
C THR A 213 8.39 1.06 -7.99
N ILE A 214 9.35 1.58 -8.76
CA ILE A 214 10.63 0.90 -9.00
C ILE A 214 11.37 0.67 -7.67
N THR A 215 11.43 1.66 -6.80
CA THR A 215 12.19 1.56 -5.55
C THR A 215 11.53 0.66 -4.51
N ASN A 216 10.23 0.83 -4.25
CA ASN A 216 9.53 0.13 -3.18
C ASN A 216 8.89 -1.19 -3.66
N ALA A 217 8.14 -1.16 -4.77
CA ALA A 217 7.40 -2.33 -5.21
C ALA A 217 8.31 -3.36 -5.91
N LEU A 218 9.32 -2.92 -6.66
CA LEU A 218 10.17 -3.83 -7.39
C LEU A 218 11.46 -4.16 -6.62
N ILE A 219 12.30 -3.16 -6.36
CA ILE A 219 13.64 -3.38 -5.78
C ILE A 219 13.54 -3.82 -4.32
N LEU A 220 12.83 -3.07 -3.48
CA LEU A 220 12.75 -3.39 -2.05
C LEU A 220 12.04 -4.72 -1.81
N THR A 221 10.97 -5.01 -2.56
CA THR A 221 10.25 -6.30 -2.46
C THR A 221 11.15 -7.46 -2.87
N ALA A 222 11.91 -7.35 -3.97
CA ALA A 222 12.85 -8.38 -4.39
C ALA A 222 13.96 -8.59 -3.34
N VAL A 223 14.54 -7.51 -2.79
CA VAL A 223 15.57 -7.60 -1.75
C VAL A 223 15.05 -8.28 -0.49
N ILE A 224 13.85 -7.91 -0.04
CA ILE A 224 13.22 -8.52 1.14
C ILE A 224 12.91 -10.00 0.88
N ALA A 225 12.30 -10.31 -0.27
CA ALA A 225 11.98 -11.69 -0.64
C ALA A 225 13.25 -12.57 -0.68
N HIS A 226 14.35 -12.07 -1.25
CA HIS A 226 15.61 -12.80 -1.28
C HIS A 226 16.26 -12.98 0.10
N ALA A 227 16.07 -12.03 1.01
CA ALA A 227 16.58 -12.13 2.38
C ALA A 227 15.82 -13.15 3.23
N TYR A 228 14.49 -13.25 3.05
CA TYR A 228 13.66 -14.18 3.82
C TYR A 228 13.47 -15.54 3.15
N TYR A 229 13.54 -15.60 1.82
CA TYR A 229 13.33 -16.80 1.00
C TYR A 229 14.43 -16.93 -0.05
N PRO A 230 15.67 -17.23 0.34
CA PRO A 230 16.81 -17.30 -0.59
C PRO A 230 16.63 -18.36 -1.68
N GLU A 231 15.84 -19.41 -1.41
CA GLU A 231 15.49 -20.47 -2.38
C GLU A 231 14.59 -19.99 -3.52
N ASP A 232 13.89 -18.88 -3.35
CA ASP A 232 12.97 -18.32 -4.35
C ASP A 232 13.58 -17.20 -5.20
N GLN A 233 14.89 -16.96 -5.11
CA GLN A 233 15.57 -15.91 -5.90
C GLN A 233 15.21 -15.92 -7.39
N PRO A 234 15.13 -17.08 -8.08
CA PRO A 234 14.76 -17.10 -9.50
C PRO A 234 13.26 -16.80 -9.76
N ARG A 235 12.42 -16.85 -8.72
CA ARG A 235 10.97 -16.61 -8.84
C ARG A 235 10.58 -15.16 -8.57
N VAL A 236 11.27 -14.48 -7.65
CA VAL A 236 10.98 -13.11 -7.23
C VAL A 236 12.10 -12.20 -7.72
N THR A 237 12.02 -11.75 -8.95
CA THR A 237 12.96 -10.79 -9.55
C THR A 237 12.26 -9.47 -9.83
N GLU A 238 13.01 -8.38 -9.87
CA GLU A 238 12.47 -7.04 -10.18
C GLU A 238 11.72 -7.03 -11.52
N GLN A 239 12.22 -7.75 -12.53
CA GLN A 239 11.60 -7.86 -13.85
C GLN A 239 10.27 -8.63 -13.79
N ARG A 240 10.20 -9.74 -13.03
CA ARG A 240 8.96 -10.48 -12.85
C ARG A 240 7.93 -9.68 -12.06
N LEU A 241 8.36 -8.98 -11.02
CA LEU A 241 7.50 -8.08 -10.26
C LEU A 241 6.95 -6.95 -11.15
N ALA A 242 7.79 -6.34 -11.99
CA ALA A 242 7.34 -5.32 -12.95
C ALA A 242 6.31 -5.87 -13.94
N ARG A 243 6.54 -7.08 -14.46
CA ARG A 243 5.62 -7.73 -15.40
C ARG A 243 4.27 -8.07 -14.78
N SER A 244 4.23 -8.48 -13.53
CA SER A 244 2.98 -8.80 -12.83
C SER A 244 2.25 -7.56 -12.29
N SER A 245 2.94 -6.42 -12.20
CA SER A 245 2.36 -5.14 -11.74
C SER A 245 1.90 -4.24 -12.89
N GLY A 246 2.37 -4.52 -14.12
CA GLY A 246 1.91 -3.87 -15.36
C GLY A 246 0.73 -4.59 -15.95
#